data_b20e9f8c39b7bf97833e8c5310c0300c
#
_entry.id   b20e9f8c39b7bf97833e8c5310c0300c
#
_cell.length_a   1.000
_cell.length_b   1.000
_cell.length_c   1.000
_cell.angle_alpha   90.00
_cell.angle_beta   90.00
_cell.angle_gamma   90.00
#
_symmetry.space_group_name_H-M   'P 1'
#
loop_
_entity.id
_entity.type
_entity.pdbx_description
1 polymer ?
#
loop_
_entity_poly.entity_id
_entity_poly.type
_entity_poly.pdbx_seq_one_letter_code
_entity_poly.pdbx_strand_id
1 'polypeptide(L)'
;GHYTEGDVKEAARVLTGWSINPLTNPFSTTFLNVNHDTTDKKFSAFYGNTVIKGQSGISAGNTELDDMLTMMFGVDEVALYMCRKLYEFFVYYEIDDTVETNVIGPLAKVFRDSGYDIKTVLKTLLMSEHFYDAWNRGCVIKDPITQQAGFCREMEVPFPASTDYYLLYKMWELGSTFGQLTQLNLGDPPNVAGWPAWYQKPMFHRSWINSDTLPKRNQFTDFLILVGYKVGTYTLQADPWVLTKQFSDPGTPDTLISEATNFLLPLALSTGQISGLKEILLPGGIPDYNWKDEYRAATDASDPNHTTALNTATSKLRNLYKAIMNLSEYQLS
;
A
#
# COMPACT_ATOMS: atom_id res chain seq x y z
N GLY A 1 -22.21 -10.42 13.53
CA GLY A 1 -23.21 -10.45 12.50
C GLY A 1 -24.57 -10.46 13.13
N HIS A 2 -25.41 -9.50 12.80
CA HIS A 2 -26.63 -9.27 13.55
C HIS A 2 -27.84 -9.15 12.62
N TYR A 3 -27.65 -8.94 11.33
CA TYR A 3 -28.72 -9.04 10.33
C TYR A 3 -28.97 -10.50 9.94
N THR A 4 -30.15 -10.77 9.41
CA THR A 4 -30.59 -12.09 9.01
C THR A 4 -30.59 -12.27 7.49
N GLU A 5 -30.67 -13.51 7.02
CA GLU A 5 -30.91 -13.78 5.59
C GLU A 5 -32.23 -13.17 5.10
N GLY A 6 -33.21 -13.05 5.98
CA GLY A 6 -34.48 -12.35 5.70
C GLY A 6 -34.22 -10.88 5.34
N ASP A 7 -33.36 -10.19 6.10
CA ASP A 7 -33.00 -8.79 5.81
C ASP A 7 -32.31 -8.63 4.46
N VAL A 8 -31.44 -9.58 4.08
CA VAL A 8 -30.80 -9.58 2.77
C VAL A 8 -31.81 -9.74 1.64
N LYS A 9 -32.81 -10.62 1.83
CA LYS A 9 -33.91 -10.80 0.85
C LYS A 9 -34.76 -9.54 0.72
N GLU A 10 -35.10 -8.90 1.85
CA GLU A 10 -35.88 -7.65 1.82
C GLU A 10 -35.07 -6.51 1.19
N ALA A 11 -33.78 -6.38 1.47
CA ALA A 11 -32.91 -5.41 0.80
C ALA A 11 -32.81 -5.67 -0.73
N ALA A 12 -32.73 -6.93 -1.14
CA ALA A 12 -32.75 -7.30 -2.56
C ALA A 12 -34.08 -6.89 -3.23
N ARG A 13 -35.21 -6.98 -2.51
CA ARG A 13 -36.54 -6.54 -2.99
C ARG A 13 -36.61 -5.01 -3.14
N VAL A 14 -35.98 -4.24 -2.24
CA VAL A 14 -35.83 -2.78 -2.37
C VAL A 14 -35.09 -2.42 -3.67
N LEU A 15 -34.08 -3.21 -4.03
CA LEU A 15 -33.23 -2.94 -5.19
C LEU A 15 -33.76 -3.50 -6.50
N THR A 16 -34.94 -4.14 -6.52
CA THR A 16 -35.57 -4.60 -7.77
C THR A 16 -35.87 -3.43 -8.69
N GLY A 17 -35.79 -3.65 -10.00
CA GLY A 17 -36.02 -2.62 -11.02
C GLY A 17 -34.80 -1.79 -11.40
N TRP A 18 -33.74 -1.79 -10.58
CA TRP A 18 -32.47 -1.12 -10.95
C TRP A 18 -31.70 -1.94 -12.00
N SER A 19 -31.17 -1.26 -12.99
CA SER A 19 -30.40 -1.84 -14.10
C SER A 19 -29.29 -0.90 -14.53
N ILE A 20 -28.26 -1.44 -15.16
CA ILE A 20 -27.18 -0.67 -15.81
C ILE A 20 -27.60 -0.39 -17.25
N ASN A 21 -27.48 0.84 -17.70
CA ASN A 21 -27.61 1.21 -19.09
C ASN A 21 -26.22 1.15 -19.77
N PRO A 22 -25.93 0.11 -20.58
CA PRO A 22 -24.64 -0.04 -21.22
C PRO A 22 -24.44 0.88 -22.45
N LEU A 23 -25.50 1.58 -22.89
CA LEU A 23 -25.46 2.43 -24.05
C LEU A 23 -24.95 3.84 -23.80
N THR A 24 -24.75 4.19 -22.51
CA THR A 24 -24.17 5.48 -22.09
C THR A 24 -22.69 5.36 -21.79
N ASN A 25 -21.95 6.43 -22.06
CA ASN A 25 -20.53 6.52 -21.67
C ASN A 25 -20.30 7.81 -20.87
N PRO A 26 -19.97 7.75 -19.55
CA PRO A 26 -19.89 6.53 -18.74
C PRO A 26 -21.23 5.80 -18.59
N PHE A 27 -21.19 4.54 -18.20
CA PHE A 27 -22.41 3.77 -17.92
C PHE A 27 -23.27 4.48 -16.88
N SER A 28 -24.58 4.49 -17.11
CA SER A 28 -25.55 5.05 -16.17
C SER A 28 -26.45 3.97 -15.59
N THR A 29 -27.09 4.28 -14.46
CA THR A 29 -28.14 3.44 -13.90
C THR A 29 -29.51 3.88 -14.43
N THR A 30 -30.41 2.93 -14.62
CA THR A 30 -31.82 3.16 -14.93
C THR A 30 -32.70 2.38 -13.97
N PHE A 31 -33.86 2.95 -13.66
CA PHE A 31 -34.87 2.28 -12.87
C PHE A 31 -36.07 1.93 -13.76
N LEU A 32 -36.41 0.64 -13.79
CA LEU A 32 -37.55 0.09 -14.55
C LEU A 32 -38.66 -0.27 -13.56
N ASN A 33 -39.60 0.62 -13.34
CA ASN A 33 -40.69 0.46 -12.38
C ASN A 33 -41.55 -0.78 -12.61
N VAL A 34 -41.62 -1.29 -13.85
CA VAL A 34 -42.35 -2.52 -14.17
C VAL A 34 -41.71 -3.78 -13.59
N ASN A 35 -40.42 -3.72 -13.25
CA ASN A 35 -39.66 -4.81 -12.65
C ASN A 35 -39.46 -4.62 -11.14
N HIS A 36 -40.07 -3.58 -10.56
CA HIS A 36 -39.93 -3.28 -9.15
C HIS A 36 -40.98 -3.99 -8.30
N ASP A 37 -40.56 -4.53 -7.15
CA ASP A 37 -41.46 -5.09 -6.14
C ASP A 37 -42.14 -3.97 -5.34
N THR A 38 -43.40 -3.78 -5.56
CA THR A 38 -44.21 -2.71 -4.94
C THR A 38 -44.82 -3.07 -3.57
N THR A 39 -44.45 -4.23 -2.99
CA THR A 39 -44.97 -4.66 -1.69
C THR A 39 -44.07 -4.16 -0.55
N ASP A 40 -44.62 -4.09 0.67
CA ASP A 40 -43.87 -3.70 1.87
C ASP A 40 -42.67 -4.64 2.12
N LYS A 41 -41.52 -4.08 2.51
CA LYS A 41 -40.30 -4.81 2.89
C LYS A 41 -40.11 -4.69 4.39
N LYS A 42 -40.02 -5.85 5.08
CA LYS A 42 -40.02 -5.93 6.56
C LYS A 42 -38.66 -6.42 7.04
N PHE A 43 -37.94 -5.56 7.74
CA PHE A 43 -36.65 -5.86 8.30
C PHE A 43 -36.76 -6.35 9.76
N SER A 44 -35.73 -7.08 10.19
CA SER A 44 -35.68 -7.72 11.51
C SER A 44 -35.55 -6.73 12.69
N ALA A 45 -35.54 -7.27 13.89
CA ALA A 45 -35.30 -6.50 15.11
C ALA A 45 -33.92 -5.80 15.13
N PHE A 46 -32.93 -6.32 14.40
CA PHE A 46 -31.64 -5.65 14.24
C PHE A 46 -31.79 -4.27 13.62
N TYR A 47 -32.75 -4.10 12.71
CA TYR A 47 -33.11 -2.83 12.11
C TYR A 47 -34.37 -2.20 12.76
N GLY A 48 -34.62 -2.50 14.04
CA GLY A 48 -35.75 -1.96 14.79
C GLY A 48 -37.12 -2.41 14.27
N ASN A 49 -37.22 -3.56 13.59
CA ASN A 49 -38.41 -4.03 12.89
C ASN A 49 -38.97 -3.01 11.87
N THR A 50 -38.08 -2.27 11.24
CA THR A 50 -38.44 -1.25 10.24
C THR A 50 -39.21 -1.86 9.07
N VAL A 51 -40.25 -1.16 8.63
CA VAL A 51 -41.02 -1.51 7.43
C VAL A 51 -40.85 -0.40 6.40
N ILE A 52 -40.14 -0.70 5.31
CA ILE A 52 -40.08 0.18 4.16
C ILE A 52 -41.34 -0.06 3.34
N LYS A 53 -42.13 1.00 3.18
CA LYS A 53 -43.42 0.93 2.45
C LYS A 53 -43.16 0.78 0.97
N GLY A 54 -43.81 -0.21 0.37
CA GLY A 54 -43.76 -0.44 -1.06
C GLY A 54 -44.25 0.76 -1.83
N GLN A 55 -43.47 1.20 -2.81
CA GLN A 55 -43.75 2.33 -3.66
C GLN A 55 -44.02 1.88 -5.11
N SER A 56 -44.64 2.76 -5.90
CA SER A 56 -44.87 2.54 -7.33
C SER A 56 -44.54 3.80 -8.14
N GLY A 57 -44.33 3.60 -9.45
CA GLY A 57 -43.99 4.71 -10.35
C GLY A 57 -42.45 4.93 -10.47
N ILE A 58 -42.06 5.96 -11.19
CA ILE A 58 -40.69 6.19 -11.63
C ILE A 58 -39.72 6.60 -10.49
N SER A 59 -40.25 7.11 -9.38
CA SER A 59 -39.46 7.52 -8.20
C SER A 59 -39.35 6.42 -7.14
N ALA A 60 -40.08 5.32 -7.28
CA ALA A 60 -40.17 4.26 -6.26
C ALA A 60 -38.80 3.74 -5.84
N GLY A 61 -37.94 3.42 -6.80
CA GLY A 61 -36.61 2.92 -6.51
C GLY A 61 -35.72 3.87 -5.70
N ASN A 62 -35.75 5.17 -5.99
CA ASN A 62 -35.01 6.16 -5.20
C ASN A 62 -35.58 6.28 -3.79
N THR A 63 -36.91 6.38 -3.65
CA THR A 63 -37.54 6.55 -2.34
C THR A 63 -37.25 5.37 -1.43
N GLU A 64 -37.42 4.14 -1.92
CA GLU A 64 -37.16 2.95 -1.12
C GLU A 64 -35.66 2.74 -0.82
N LEU A 65 -34.77 3.11 -1.77
CA LEU A 65 -33.34 3.10 -1.52
C LEU A 65 -32.94 4.09 -0.42
N ASP A 66 -33.47 5.31 -0.46
CA ASP A 66 -33.21 6.34 0.54
C ASP A 66 -33.72 5.92 1.91
N ASP A 67 -34.90 5.31 1.99
CA ASP A 67 -35.46 4.74 3.23
C ASP A 67 -34.56 3.61 3.77
N MET A 68 -34.09 2.71 2.90
CA MET A 68 -33.18 1.62 3.28
C MET A 68 -31.84 2.16 3.79
N LEU A 69 -31.25 3.13 3.11
CA LEU A 69 -29.99 3.76 3.55
C LEU A 69 -30.20 4.49 4.89
N THR A 70 -31.30 5.21 5.06
CA THR A 70 -31.64 5.89 6.32
C THR A 70 -31.76 4.88 7.47
N MET A 71 -32.46 3.75 7.24
CA MET A 71 -32.55 2.67 8.21
C MET A 71 -31.17 2.09 8.55
N MET A 72 -30.33 1.80 7.56
CA MET A 72 -28.99 1.23 7.78
C MET A 72 -28.11 2.18 8.57
N PHE A 73 -28.02 3.45 8.16
CA PHE A 73 -27.22 4.45 8.87
C PHE A 73 -27.76 4.83 10.26
N GLY A 74 -28.98 4.45 10.59
CA GLY A 74 -29.52 4.54 11.94
C GLY A 74 -28.98 3.49 12.91
N VAL A 75 -28.23 2.49 12.43
CA VAL A 75 -27.64 1.44 13.27
C VAL A 75 -26.20 1.80 13.64
N ASP A 76 -25.89 1.84 14.95
CA ASP A 76 -24.54 2.19 15.45
C ASP A 76 -23.42 1.32 14.88
N GLU A 77 -23.70 0.03 14.64
CA GLU A 77 -22.75 -0.92 14.11
C GLU A 77 -22.22 -0.54 12.72
N VAL A 78 -22.97 0.20 11.91
CA VAL A 78 -22.50 0.68 10.60
C VAL A 78 -21.27 1.59 10.77
N ALA A 79 -21.35 2.52 11.72
CA ALA A 79 -20.22 3.41 11.99
C ALA A 79 -19.00 2.65 12.55
N LEU A 80 -19.23 1.73 13.48
CA LEU A 80 -18.17 0.88 14.04
C LEU A 80 -17.53 0.01 12.97
N TYR A 81 -18.34 -0.65 12.14
CA TYR A 81 -17.82 -1.48 11.05
C TYR A 81 -16.96 -0.71 10.06
N MET A 82 -17.42 0.47 9.64
CA MET A 82 -16.64 1.32 8.71
C MET A 82 -15.34 1.79 9.34
N CYS A 83 -15.36 2.19 10.62
CA CYS A 83 -14.14 2.59 11.33
C CYS A 83 -13.15 1.44 11.51
N ARG A 84 -13.63 0.21 11.81
CA ARG A 84 -12.77 -0.98 11.85
C ARG A 84 -12.13 -1.23 10.48
N LYS A 85 -12.87 -1.10 9.37
CA LYS A 85 -12.32 -1.25 8.01
C LYS A 85 -11.26 -0.20 7.68
N LEU A 86 -11.49 1.04 8.07
CA LEU A 86 -10.49 2.09 7.89
C LEU A 86 -9.24 1.85 8.75
N TYR A 87 -9.42 1.38 9.99
CA TYR A 87 -8.33 1.02 10.88
C TYR A 87 -7.52 -0.16 10.34
N GLU A 88 -8.19 -1.25 9.93
CA GLU A 88 -7.56 -2.43 9.32
C GLU A 88 -6.71 -2.04 8.09
N PHE A 89 -7.15 -1.06 7.32
CA PHE A 89 -6.45 -0.63 6.10
C PHE A 89 -5.27 0.31 6.37
N PHE A 90 -5.44 1.29 7.28
CA PHE A 90 -4.46 2.35 7.48
C PHE A 90 -3.51 2.15 8.66
N VAL A 91 -3.86 1.30 9.62
CA VAL A 91 -3.08 1.10 10.85
C VAL A 91 -2.65 -0.35 11.00
N TYR A 92 -3.59 -1.23 11.43
CA TYR A 92 -3.26 -2.62 11.67
C TYR A 92 -4.52 -3.51 11.64
N TYR A 93 -4.35 -4.77 11.23
CA TYR A 93 -5.46 -5.69 11.04
C TYR A 93 -5.99 -6.35 12.34
N GLU A 94 -5.23 -6.31 13.43
CA GLU A 94 -5.68 -6.82 14.72
C GLU A 94 -6.31 -5.68 15.52
N ILE A 95 -7.58 -5.85 15.87
CA ILE A 95 -8.36 -4.93 16.68
C ILE A 95 -8.70 -5.68 17.96
N ASP A 96 -7.97 -5.39 19.04
CA ASP A 96 -8.24 -5.92 20.37
C ASP A 96 -9.29 -5.07 21.12
N ASP A 97 -9.69 -5.49 22.31
CA ASP A 97 -10.69 -4.79 23.12
C ASP A 97 -10.26 -3.36 23.49
N THR A 98 -8.95 -3.12 23.59
CA THR A 98 -8.39 -1.81 23.92
C THR A 98 -8.52 -0.87 22.72
N VAL A 99 -8.16 -1.33 21.54
CA VAL A 99 -8.31 -0.58 20.28
C VAL A 99 -9.80 -0.36 19.98
N GLU A 100 -10.65 -1.39 20.17
CA GLU A 100 -12.09 -1.25 19.95
C GLU A 100 -12.69 -0.17 20.84
N THR A 101 -12.31 -0.14 22.12
CA THR A 101 -12.87 0.81 23.10
C THR A 101 -12.30 2.22 22.97
N ASN A 102 -10.96 2.33 22.80
CA ASN A 102 -10.26 3.61 22.89
C ASN A 102 -10.05 4.31 21.54
N VAL A 103 -10.16 3.56 20.44
CA VAL A 103 -9.93 4.09 19.08
C VAL A 103 -11.20 3.99 18.23
N ILE A 104 -11.69 2.75 18.02
CA ILE A 104 -12.82 2.52 17.10
C ILE A 104 -14.11 3.18 17.62
N GLY A 105 -14.45 3.02 18.88
CA GLY A 105 -15.64 3.63 19.49
C GLY A 105 -15.67 5.17 19.34
N PRO A 106 -14.61 5.90 19.76
CA PRO A 106 -14.49 7.34 19.53
C PRO A 106 -14.54 7.75 18.05
N LEU A 107 -13.85 7.03 17.16
CA LEU A 107 -13.91 7.29 15.72
C LEU A 107 -15.31 7.10 15.15
N ALA A 108 -16.03 6.05 15.56
CA ALA A 108 -17.40 5.83 15.14
C ALA A 108 -18.33 6.95 15.59
N LYS A 109 -18.09 7.52 16.78
CA LYS A 109 -18.81 8.72 17.24
C LYS A 109 -18.51 9.92 16.33
N VAL A 110 -17.24 10.19 16.03
CA VAL A 110 -16.83 11.26 15.10
C VAL A 110 -17.50 11.07 13.73
N PHE A 111 -17.56 9.82 13.25
CA PHE A 111 -18.17 9.49 11.97
C PHE A 111 -19.66 9.84 11.93
N ARG A 112 -20.42 9.44 12.96
CA ARG A 112 -21.85 9.80 13.09
C ARG A 112 -22.06 11.30 13.22
N ASP A 113 -21.30 11.95 14.12
CA ASP A 113 -21.44 13.39 14.40
C ASP A 113 -21.11 14.26 13.17
N SER A 114 -20.24 13.80 12.28
CA SER A 114 -19.88 14.48 11.03
C SER A 114 -20.84 14.21 9.87
N GLY A 115 -21.95 13.49 10.10
CA GLY A 115 -22.86 13.08 9.03
C GLY A 115 -22.23 12.04 8.10
N TYR A 116 -21.43 11.13 8.65
CA TYR A 116 -20.75 10.04 7.94
C TYR A 116 -19.67 10.53 6.95
N ASP A 117 -18.96 11.62 7.30
CA ASP A 117 -17.84 12.11 6.50
C ASP A 117 -16.55 11.33 6.76
N ILE A 118 -16.17 10.49 5.80
CA ILE A 118 -14.95 9.67 5.85
C ILE A 118 -13.69 10.52 5.98
N LYS A 119 -13.64 11.70 5.36
CA LYS A 119 -12.48 12.59 5.43
C LYS A 119 -12.20 13.04 6.86
N THR A 120 -13.25 13.38 7.60
CA THR A 120 -13.16 13.79 9.02
C THR A 120 -12.64 12.64 9.89
N VAL A 121 -13.13 11.41 9.66
CA VAL A 121 -12.65 10.21 10.38
C VAL A 121 -11.18 9.95 10.07
N LEU A 122 -10.79 9.93 8.79
CA LEU A 122 -9.40 9.71 8.39
C LEU A 122 -8.48 10.77 8.96
N LYS A 123 -8.87 12.04 8.92
CA LYS A 123 -8.08 13.11 9.52
C LYS A 123 -7.90 12.88 11.03
N THR A 124 -8.94 12.51 11.75
CA THR A 124 -8.86 12.21 13.18
C THR A 124 -7.93 11.04 13.47
N LEU A 125 -8.07 9.94 12.72
CA LEU A 125 -7.24 8.74 12.88
C LEU A 125 -5.76 9.03 12.56
N LEU A 126 -5.47 9.59 11.38
CA LEU A 126 -4.11 9.81 10.90
C LEU A 126 -3.36 10.93 11.64
N MET A 127 -4.06 11.78 12.40
CA MET A 127 -3.45 12.79 13.28
C MET A 127 -3.39 12.38 14.75
N SER A 128 -3.87 11.19 15.10
CA SER A 128 -3.87 10.69 16.48
C SER A 128 -2.48 10.23 16.91
N GLU A 129 -2.18 10.34 18.21
CA GLU A 129 -0.96 9.75 18.79
C GLU A 129 -0.89 8.26 18.54
N HIS A 130 -2.03 7.56 18.60
CA HIS A 130 -2.12 6.13 18.33
C HIS A 130 -1.60 5.73 16.94
N PHE A 131 -1.87 6.55 15.91
CA PHE A 131 -1.35 6.26 14.56
C PHE A 131 0.19 6.33 14.51
N TYR A 132 0.80 7.23 15.28
CA TYR A 132 2.26 7.41 15.36
C TYR A 132 2.93 6.56 16.44
N ASP A 133 2.20 5.69 17.11
CA ASP A 133 2.79 4.77 18.08
C ASP A 133 3.89 3.92 17.42
N ALA A 134 4.98 3.71 18.15
CA ALA A 134 6.11 2.91 17.68
C ALA A 134 5.71 1.47 17.30
N TRP A 135 4.68 0.91 17.92
CA TRP A 135 4.13 -0.41 17.61
C TRP A 135 3.49 -0.51 16.23
N ASN A 136 3.08 0.61 15.65
CA ASN A 136 2.48 0.67 14.31
C ASN A 136 3.51 0.82 13.19
N ARG A 137 4.81 0.92 13.53
CA ARG A 137 5.89 0.99 12.53
C ARG A 137 6.41 -0.39 12.20
N GLY A 138 6.51 -0.70 10.92
CA GLY A 138 7.04 -1.99 10.46
C GLY A 138 6.16 -3.18 10.85
N CYS A 139 4.89 -2.96 11.15
CA CYS A 139 3.97 -4.02 11.56
C CYS A 139 3.27 -4.71 10.38
N VAL A 140 3.32 -4.11 9.19
CA VAL A 140 2.66 -4.62 7.99
C VAL A 140 3.70 -4.96 6.92
N ILE A 141 3.57 -6.13 6.31
CA ILE A 141 4.37 -6.49 5.13
C ILE A 141 3.83 -5.72 3.92
N LYS A 142 4.68 -4.95 3.25
CA LYS A 142 4.35 -4.25 2.01
C LYS A 142 3.76 -5.23 0.99
N ASP A 143 2.65 -4.88 0.36
CA ASP A 143 2.22 -5.63 -0.82
C ASP A 143 3.26 -5.48 -1.96
N PRO A 144 3.22 -6.38 -2.97
CA PRO A 144 4.21 -6.35 -4.05
C PRO A 144 4.31 -5.01 -4.79
N ILE A 145 3.19 -4.33 -5.02
CA ILE A 145 3.20 -3.05 -5.74
C ILE A 145 3.72 -1.92 -4.87
N THR A 146 3.35 -1.89 -3.59
CA THR A 146 3.89 -0.95 -2.62
C THR A 146 5.41 -1.09 -2.50
N GLN A 147 5.93 -2.31 -2.47
CA GLN A 147 7.38 -2.57 -2.44
C GLN A 147 8.08 -2.07 -3.73
N GLN A 148 7.52 -2.37 -4.90
CA GLN A 148 8.10 -1.97 -6.19
C GLN A 148 8.03 -0.46 -6.42
N ALA A 149 6.86 0.14 -6.19
CA ALA A 149 6.67 1.58 -6.36
C ALA A 149 7.46 2.38 -5.30
N GLY A 150 7.55 1.87 -4.07
CA GLY A 150 8.39 2.43 -3.01
C GLY A 150 9.86 2.48 -3.45
N PHE A 151 10.41 1.34 -3.87
CA PHE A 151 11.76 1.27 -4.41
C PHE A 151 12.02 2.28 -5.53
N CYS A 152 11.13 2.35 -6.53
CA CYS A 152 11.30 3.27 -7.65
C CYS A 152 11.29 4.74 -7.21
N ARG A 153 10.50 5.09 -6.19
CA ARG A 153 10.45 6.45 -5.62
C ARG A 153 11.64 6.76 -4.73
N GLU A 154 12.01 5.84 -3.85
CA GLU A 154 13.13 5.98 -2.91
C GLU A 154 14.45 6.13 -3.64
N MET A 155 14.65 5.40 -4.74
CA MET A 155 15.84 5.46 -5.58
C MET A 155 15.73 6.46 -6.73
N GLU A 156 14.63 7.22 -6.83
CA GLU A 156 14.36 8.15 -7.94
C GLU A 156 14.64 7.53 -9.31
N VAL A 157 14.18 6.29 -9.52
CA VAL A 157 14.43 5.56 -10.76
C VAL A 157 13.88 6.34 -11.94
N PRO A 158 14.73 6.70 -12.95
CA PRO A 158 14.30 7.54 -14.05
C PRO A 158 13.39 6.76 -15.00
N PHE A 159 12.09 7.14 -15.06
CA PHE A 159 11.18 6.63 -16.07
C PHE A 159 11.21 7.50 -17.33
N PRO A 160 10.89 6.93 -18.51
CA PRO A 160 10.77 7.70 -19.74
C PRO A 160 9.75 8.84 -19.62
N ALA A 161 9.91 9.89 -20.43
CA ALA A 161 8.95 10.98 -20.48
C ALA A 161 7.56 10.46 -20.87
N SER A 162 6.50 11.09 -20.35
CA SER A 162 5.11 10.74 -20.65
C SER A 162 4.72 10.84 -22.12
N THR A 163 5.53 11.50 -22.93
CA THR A 163 5.39 11.61 -24.40
C THR A 163 5.92 10.39 -25.14
N ASP A 164 6.79 9.58 -24.54
CA ASP A 164 7.28 8.31 -25.08
C ASP A 164 6.45 7.14 -24.56
N TYR A 165 5.22 7.01 -25.05
CA TYR A 165 4.28 6.01 -24.59
C TYR A 165 4.82 4.58 -24.71
N TYR A 166 5.52 4.25 -25.79
CA TYR A 166 6.00 2.88 -26.00
C TYR A 166 6.99 2.48 -24.90
N LEU A 167 8.01 3.30 -24.64
CA LEU A 167 9.00 3.02 -23.61
C LEU A 167 8.38 3.02 -22.22
N LEU A 168 7.51 4.00 -21.93
CA LEU A 168 6.84 4.13 -20.63
C LEU A 168 6.00 2.88 -20.31
N TYR A 169 5.18 2.42 -21.25
CA TYR A 169 4.39 1.20 -21.06
C TYR A 169 5.26 -0.05 -20.90
N LYS A 170 6.38 -0.15 -21.65
CA LYS A 170 7.33 -1.26 -21.48
C LYS A 170 7.98 -1.26 -20.10
N MET A 171 8.26 -0.10 -19.50
CA MET A 171 8.77 -0.02 -18.13
C MET A 171 7.71 -0.40 -17.09
N TRP A 172 6.45 0.00 -17.30
CA TRP A 172 5.34 -0.43 -16.43
C TRP A 172 5.03 -1.92 -16.55
N GLU A 173 5.19 -2.51 -17.75
CA GLU A 173 5.03 -3.95 -17.97
C GLU A 173 6.00 -4.77 -17.11
N LEU A 174 7.22 -4.26 -16.87
CA LEU A 174 8.16 -4.87 -15.92
C LEU A 174 7.57 -4.98 -14.51
N GLY A 175 6.99 -3.88 -13.99
CA GLY A 175 6.32 -3.86 -12.69
C GLY A 175 5.14 -4.83 -12.62
N SER A 176 4.31 -4.87 -13.68
CA SER A 176 3.21 -5.83 -13.78
C SER A 176 3.72 -7.27 -13.76
N THR A 177 4.80 -7.58 -14.50
CA THR A 177 5.41 -8.91 -14.52
C THR A 177 5.89 -9.35 -13.14
N PHE A 178 6.61 -8.49 -12.43
CA PHE A 178 7.04 -8.80 -11.07
C PHE A 178 5.86 -8.84 -10.08
N GLY A 179 4.81 -8.04 -10.30
CA GLY A 179 3.56 -8.14 -9.55
C GLY A 179 2.94 -9.53 -9.67
N GLN A 180 2.82 -10.07 -10.88
CA GLN A 180 2.35 -11.44 -11.12
C GLN A 180 3.24 -12.48 -10.45
N LEU A 181 4.57 -12.36 -10.61
CA LEU A 181 5.54 -13.28 -10.01
C LEU A 181 5.48 -13.30 -8.48
N THR A 182 5.04 -12.19 -7.87
CA THR A 182 4.90 -12.03 -6.42
C THR A 182 3.44 -12.14 -5.96
N GLN A 183 2.56 -12.73 -6.79
CA GLN A 183 1.17 -13.07 -6.49
C GLN A 183 0.21 -11.88 -6.37
N LEU A 184 0.55 -10.74 -6.94
CA LEU A 184 -0.35 -9.59 -7.09
C LEU A 184 -0.49 -9.24 -8.58
N ASN A 185 -1.36 -9.94 -9.31
CA ASN A 185 -1.69 -9.61 -10.68
C ASN A 185 -2.74 -8.48 -10.70
N LEU A 186 -2.31 -7.26 -10.98
CA LEU A 186 -3.20 -6.08 -10.96
C LEU A 186 -4.40 -6.27 -11.91
N GLY A 187 -5.59 -6.03 -11.38
CA GLY A 187 -6.84 -6.15 -12.13
C GLY A 187 -7.37 -7.58 -12.31
N ASP A 188 -6.63 -8.60 -11.83
CA ASP A 188 -6.99 -10.01 -11.95
C ASP A 188 -6.83 -10.73 -10.60
N PRO A 189 -7.71 -10.46 -9.64
CA PRO A 189 -7.66 -11.10 -8.33
C PRO A 189 -7.98 -12.60 -8.42
N PRO A 190 -7.42 -13.44 -7.51
CA PRO A 190 -7.58 -14.90 -7.56
C PRO A 190 -9.03 -15.38 -7.31
N ASN A 191 -9.89 -14.52 -6.77
CA ASN A 191 -11.31 -14.81 -6.55
C ASN A 191 -12.12 -13.51 -6.40
N VAL A 192 -13.45 -13.62 -6.31
CA VAL A 192 -14.36 -12.47 -6.19
C VAL A 192 -14.17 -11.63 -4.92
N ALA A 193 -13.56 -12.18 -3.87
CA ALA A 193 -13.25 -11.43 -2.65
C ALA A 193 -11.95 -10.63 -2.76
N GLY A 194 -11.19 -10.78 -3.83
CA GLY A 194 -9.91 -10.13 -4.03
C GLY A 194 -8.71 -10.99 -3.62
N TRP A 195 -7.64 -10.34 -3.17
CA TRP A 195 -6.43 -11.04 -2.71
C TRP A 195 -6.53 -11.41 -1.24
N PRO A 196 -6.18 -12.67 -0.87
CA PRO A 196 -6.25 -13.17 0.51
C PRO A 196 -5.58 -12.27 1.55
N ALA A 197 -4.49 -11.62 1.17
CA ALA A 197 -3.74 -10.71 2.05
C ALA A 197 -4.58 -9.56 2.63
N TRP A 198 -5.68 -9.19 1.99
CA TRP A 198 -6.52 -8.07 2.43
C TRP A 198 -7.77 -8.50 3.21
N TYR A 199 -8.15 -9.78 3.17
CA TYR A 199 -9.36 -10.23 3.87
C TYR A 199 -9.23 -11.53 4.67
N GLN A 200 -8.25 -12.38 4.36
CA GLN A 200 -8.17 -13.72 4.92
C GLN A 200 -7.48 -13.75 6.28
N LYS A 201 -8.27 -13.90 7.34
CA LYS A 201 -7.77 -14.13 8.70
C LYS A 201 -7.16 -15.55 8.82
N PRO A 202 -6.16 -15.75 9.66
CA PRO A 202 -5.37 -14.77 10.42
C PRO A 202 -4.13 -14.26 9.66
N MET A 203 -3.92 -14.69 8.43
CA MET A 203 -2.68 -14.44 7.68
C MET A 203 -2.55 -13.01 7.19
N PHE A 204 -3.62 -12.41 6.64
CA PHE A 204 -3.62 -11.06 6.06
C PHE A 204 -2.34 -10.79 5.23
N HIS A 205 -1.70 -9.63 5.42
CA HIS A 205 -0.48 -9.22 4.72
C HIS A 205 0.68 -10.23 4.79
N ARG A 206 0.69 -11.14 5.79
CA ARG A 206 1.70 -12.20 5.90
C ARG A 206 1.69 -13.15 4.70
N SER A 207 0.56 -13.28 4.00
CA SER A 207 0.46 -14.11 2.79
C SER A 207 1.25 -13.56 1.60
N TRP A 208 1.71 -12.30 1.63
CA TRP A 208 2.58 -11.76 0.58
C TRP A 208 4.00 -12.34 0.56
N ILE A 209 4.46 -12.96 1.66
CA ILE A 209 5.79 -13.54 1.76
C ILE A 209 5.73 -15.04 2.02
N ASN A 210 6.39 -15.79 1.15
CA ASN A 210 6.63 -17.22 1.28
C ASN A 210 7.98 -17.57 0.63
N SER A 211 8.34 -18.86 0.59
CA SER A 211 9.61 -19.33 0.02
C SER A 211 9.78 -19.04 -1.47
N ASP A 212 8.69 -18.81 -2.20
CA ASP A 212 8.70 -18.46 -3.63
C ASP A 212 8.72 -16.95 -3.85
N THR A 213 7.87 -16.20 -3.12
CA THR A 213 7.70 -14.76 -3.37
C THR A 213 8.83 -13.91 -2.81
N LEU A 214 9.41 -14.24 -1.66
CA LEU A 214 10.49 -13.44 -1.06
C LEU A 214 11.73 -13.32 -1.97
N PRO A 215 12.28 -14.41 -2.56
CA PRO A 215 13.37 -14.28 -3.52
C PRO A 215 13.01 -13.43 -4.75
N LYS A 216 11.78 -13.52 -5.24
CA LYS A 216 11.31 -12.74 -6.39
C LYS A 216 11.17 -11.25 -6.07
N ARG A 217 10.74 -10.91 -4.84
CA ARG A 217 10.71 -9.52 -4.35
C ARG A 217 12.12 -8.92 -4.33
N ASN A 218 13.10 -9.65 -3.79
CA ASN A 218 14.50 -9.24 -3.78
C ASN A 218 15.06 -9.16 -5.21
N GLN A 219 14.69 -10.08 -6.10
CA GLN A 219 15.12 -10.06 -7.49
C GLN A 219 14.73 -8.79 -8.23
N PHE A 220 13.57 -8.20 -7.94
CA PHE A 220 13.14 -6.94 -8.56
C PHE A 220 14.10 -5.79 -8.21
N THR A 221 14.38 -5.59 -6.92
CA THR A 221 15.30 -4.53 -6.46
C THR A 221 16.72 -4.77 -6.92
N ASP A 222 17.23 -6.01 -6.78
CA ASP A 222 18.55 -6.40 -7.23
C ASP A 222 18.77 -6.15 -8.72
N PHE A 223 17.78 -6.53 -9.53
CA PHE A 223 17.85 -6.37 -10.97
C PHE A 223 17.96 -4.90 -11.37
N LEU A 224 17.14 -4.02 -10.80
CA LEU A 224 17.17 -2.60 -11.12
C LEU A 224 18.38 -1.87 -10.54
N ILE A 225 18.95 -2.32 -9.42
CA ILE A 225 20.18 -1.75 -8.85
C ILE A 225 21.41 -2.21 -9.63
N LEU A 226 21.54 -3.50 -9.91
CA LEU A 226 22.79 -4.07 -10.44
C LEU A 226 22.86 -4.05 -11.96
N VAL A 227 21.77 -4.35 -12.65
CA VAL A 227 21.74 -4.64 -14.09
C VAL A 227 20.96 -3.57 -14.85
N GLY A 228 19.73 -3.30 -14.43
CA GLY A 228 18.77 -2.45 -15.13
C GLY A 228 17.97 -3.21 -16.21
N TYR A 229 16.81 -2.65 -16.56
CA TYR A 229 15.93 -3.16 -17.60
C TYR A 229 16.10 -2.35 -18.89
N LYS A 230 16.53 -3.01 -19.95
CA LYS A 230 16.86 -2.34 -21.23
C LYS A 230 15.78 -2.59 -22.29
N VAL A 231 15.31 -1.50 -22.89
CA VAL A 231 14.41 -1.53 -24.07
C VAL A 231 15.00 -0.58 -25.13
N GLY A 232 15.44 -1.12 -26.25
CA GLY A 232 16.13 -0.34 -27.27
C GLY A 232 17.41 0.30 -26.72
N THR A 233 17.48 1.61 -26.77
CA THR A 233 18.61 2.40 -26.22
C THR A 233 18.40 2.86 -24.78
N TYR A 234 17.18 2.72 -24.25
CA TYR A 234 16.82 3.15 -22.89
C TYR A 234 17.09 2.05 -21.88
N THR A 235 17.65 2.42 -20.72
CA THR A 235 17.86 1.50 -19.60
C THR A 235 17.23 2.10 -18.34
N LEU A 236 16.22 1.38 -17.79
CA LEU A 236 15.66 1.68 -16.49
C LEU A 236 16.55 1.06 -15.42
N GLN A 237 17.31 1.89 -14.72
CA GLN A 237 18.25 1.44 -13.69
C GLN A 237 18.32 2.48 -12.57
N ALA A 238 18.37 2.01 -11.33
CA ALA A 238 18.61 2.86 -10.18
C ALA A 238 20.08 3.32 -10.16
N ASP A 239 20.30 4.63 -10.11
CA ASP A 239 21.63 5.20 -9.87
C ASP A 239 21.81 5.39 -8.34
N PRO A 240 22.72 4.65 -7.70
CA PRO A 240 22.92 4.74 -6.27
C PRO A 240 23.42 6.13 -5.81
N TRP A 241 24.01 6.92 -6.71
CA TRP A 241 24.49 8.26 -6.41
C TRP A 241 23.36 9.27 -6.17
N VAL A 242 22.20 9.07 -6.79
CA VAL A 242 21.05 9.98 -6.63
C VAL A 242 20.62 10.04 -5.17
N LEU A 243 20.45 8.88 -4.53
CA LEU A 243 20.10 8.81 -3.11
C LEU A 243 21.30 9.19 -2.22
N THR A 244 22.50 8.66 -2.51
CA THR A 244 23.72 8.91 -1.70
C THR A 244 24.04 10.39 -1.55
N LYS A 245 23.86 11.18 -2.59
CA LYS A 245 24.14 12.63 -2.57
C LYS A 245 23.15 13.46 -1.73
N GLN A 246 22.06 12.88 -1.32
CA GLN A 246 21.06 13.55 -0.44
C GLN A 246 21.45 13.49 1.03
N PHE A 247 22.38 12.61 1.41
CA PHE A 247 22.82 12.46 2.79
C PHE A 247 23.84 13.52 3.20
N SER A 248 23.91 13.77 4.52
CA SER A 248 24.68 14.90 5.07
C SER A 248 26.20 14.73 4.92
N ASP A 249 26.72 13.52 5.14
CA ASP A 249 28.15 13.18 4.99
C ASP A 249 28.31 11.73 4.49
N PRO A 250 28.07 11.48 3.18
CA PRO A 250 28.21 10.13 2.63
C PRO A 250 29.68 9.67 2.51
N GLY A 251 30.65 10.57 2.70
CA GLY A 251 32.07 10.21 2.80
C GLY A 251 32.44 9.51 4.11
N THR A 252 31.62 9.61 5.15
CA THR A 252 31.81 8.90 6.41
C THR A 252 30.93 7.64 6.42
N PRO A 253 31.52 6.41 6.48
CA PRO A 253 30.77 5.15 6.37
C PRO A 253 29.60 5.01 7.35
N ASP A 254 29.81 5.37 8.61
CA ASP A 254 28.79 5.23 9.65
C ASP A 254 27.62 6.19 9.42
N THR A 255 27.90 7.43 8.97
CA THR A 255 26.86 8.40 8.61
C THR A 255 26.07 7.93 7.40
N LEU A 256 26.75 7.50 6.33
CA LEU A 256 26.11 6.97 5.12
C LEU A 256 25.16 5.81 5.46
N ILE A 257 25.62 4.81 6.23
CA ILE A 257 24.83 3.64 6.58
C ILE A 257 23.67 4.03 7.47
N SER A 258 23.90 4.88 8.49
CA SER A 258 22.85 5.34 9.39
C SER A 258 21.74 6.11 8.66
N GLU A 259 22.10 7.06 7.82
CA GLU A 259 21.11 7.85 7.08
C GLU A 259 20.38 7.01 6.03
N ALA A 260 21.10 6.12 5.31
CA ALA A 260 20.50 5.22 4.34
C ALA A 260 19.49 4.26 5.00
N THR A 261 19.85 3.66 6.14
CA THR A 261 18.95 2.75 6.86
C THR A 261 17.76 3.48 7.49
N ASN A 262 17.97 4.68 8.04
CA ASN A 262 16.88 5.49 8.58
C ASN A 262 15.89 5.97 7.49
N PHE A 263 16.38 6.17 6.26
CA PHE A 263 15.53 6.57 5.13
C PHE A 263 14.74 5.39 4.54
N LEU A 264 15.40 4.24 4.39
CA LEU A 264 14.84 3.09 3.66
C LEU A 264 14.03 2.13 4.55
N LEU A 265 14.28 2.12 5.87
CA LEU A 265 13.71 1.11 6.77
C LEU A 265 12.79 1.74 7.82
N PRO A 266 11.65 1.12 8.13
CA PRO A 266 10.76 1.59 9.19
C PRO A 266 11.28 1.29 10.60
N LEU A 267 12.24 0.36 10.73
CA LEU A 267 12.79 -0.12 11.99
C LEU A 267 14.30 0.08 12.04
N ALA A 268 14.79 0.41 13.23
CA ALA A 268 16.21 0.49 13.47
C ALA A 268 16.89 -0.89 13.41
N LEU A 269 18.08 -0.93 12.85
CA LEU A 269 18.88 -2.15 12.75
C LEU A 269 19.67 -2.40 14.04
N SER A 270 19.97 -3.67 14.29
CA SER A 270 20.92 -4.08 15.34
C SER A 270 22.35 -3.66 14.99
N THR A 271 23.21 -3.57 16.00
CA THR A 271 24.64 -3.27 15.80
C THR A 271 25.33 -4.30 14.91
N GLY A 272 24.92 -5.57 14.97
CA GLY A 272 25.45 -6.63 14.10
C GLY A 272 25.08 -6.43 12.63
N GLN A 273 23.84 -6.03 12.34
CA GLN A 273 23.41 -5.72 10.97
C GLN A 273 24.16 -4.49 10.41
N ILE A 274 24.29 -3.43 11.21
CA ILE A 274 25.06 -2.22 10.81
C ILE A 274 26.51 -2.60 10.52
N SER A 275 27.16 -3.42 11.36
CA SER A 275 28.52 -3.91 11.12
C SER A 275 28.61 -4.72 9.82
N GLY A 276 27.63 -5.56 9.52
CA GLY A 276 27.56 -6.31 8.27
C GLY A 276 27.43 -5.40 7.04
N LEU A 277 26.66 -4.31 7.12
CA LEU A 277 26.57 -3.32 6.05
C LEU A 277 27.88 -2.56 5.86
N LYS A 278 28.57 -2.25 6.98
CA LYS A 278 29.89 -1.58 6.92
C LYS A 278 30.94 -2.44 6.24
N GLU A 279 30.90 -3.75 6.47
CA GLU A 279 31.79 -4.73 5.79
C GLU A 279 31.64 -4.73 4.26
N ILE A 280 30.49 -4.34 3.73
CA ILE A 280 30.25 -4.20 2.27
C ILE A 280 31.04 -3.02 1.70
N LEU A 281 31.08 -1.89 2.42
CA LEU A 281 31.87 -0.72 2.01
C LEU A 281 33.35 -0.92 2.24
N LEU A 282 33.71 -1.57 3.31
CA LEU A 282 35.08 -1.71 3.85
C LEU A 282 35.38 -3.20 4.16
N PRO A 283 35.52 -4.07 3.13
CA PRO A 283 35.75 -5.48 3.29
C PRO A 283 37.03 -5.79 4.06
N GLY A 284 36.98 -6.79 4.96
CA GLY A 284 38.15 -7.20 5.73
C GLY A 284 38.54 -6.23 6.86
N GLY A 285 37.62 -5.35 7.26
CA GLY A 285 37.83 -4.40 8.36
C GLY A 285 38.85 -3.32 8.03
N ILE A 286 39.01 -2.96 6.76
CA ILE A 286 39.89 -1.84 6.38
C ILE A 286 39.40 -0.52 7.00
N PRO A 287 40.33 0.39 7.37
CA PRO A 287 39.96 1.63 8.07
C PRO A 287 39.04 2.55 7.27
N ASP A 288 38.21 3.30 7.97
CA ASP A 288 37.17 4.19 7.42
C ASP A 288 37.71 5.24 6.45
N TYR A 289 38.95 5.70 6.62
CA TYR A 289 39.55 6.67 5.70
C TYR A 289 39.66 6.13 4.28
N ASN A 290 39.71 4.83 4.05
CA ASN A 290 39.74 4.24 2.70
C ASN A 290 38.47 4.56 1.92
N TRP A 291 37.27 4.45 2.57
CA TRP A 291 36.04 4.88 1.92
C TRP A 291 36.01 6.39 1.70
N LYS A 292 36.44 7.15 2.69
CA LYS A 292 36.45 8.62 2.61
C LYS A 292 37.32 9.12 1.43
N ASP A 293 38.51 8.56 1.28
CA ASP A 293 39.40 8.91 0.18
C ASP A 293 38.84 8.45 -1.18
N GLU A 294 38.26 7.25 -1.25
CA GLU A 294 37.61 6.72 -2.45
C GLU A 294 36.38 7.56 -2.82
N TYR A 295 35.52 7.93 -1.86
CA TYR A 295 34.36 8.79 -2.08
C TYR A 295 34.77 10.17 -2.58
N ARG A 296 35.79 10.77 -1.97
CA ARG A 296 36.35 12.06 -2.41
C ARG A 296 36.86 12.00 -3.85
N ALA A 297 37.70 11.01 -4.18
CA ALA A 297 38.23 10.84 -5.52
C ALA A 297 37.11 10.55 -6.56
N ALA A 298 36.05 9.80 -6.15
CA ALA A 298 34.89 9.54 -6.98
C ALA A 298 34.02 10.77 -7.26
N THR A 299 34.05 11.77 -6.38
CA THR A 299 33.24 13.00 -6.52
C THR A 299 34.02 14.20 -7.05
N ASP A 300 35.37 14.13 -7.08
CA ASP A 300 36.23 15.18 -7.64
C ASP A 300 36.67 14.80 -9.06
N ALA A 301 36.08 15.43 -10.06
CA ALA A 301 36.41 15.18 -11.48
C ALA A 301 37.87 15.57 -11.85
N SER A 302 38.57 16.33 -10.99
CA SER A 302 39.98 16.69 -11.18
C SER A 302 40.95 15.68 -10.58
N ASP A 303 40.45 14.71 -9.77
CA ASP A 303 41.32 13.68 -9.18
C ASP A 303 41.83 12.72 -10.27
N PRO A 304 43.15 12.45 -10.32
CA PRO A 304 43.73 11.52 -11.29
C PRO A 304 43.12 10.13 -11.30
N ASN A 305 42.56 9.70 -10.16
CA ASN A 305 41.94 8.39 -9.97
C ASN A 305 40.43 8.44 -10.13
N HIS A 306 39.83 9.59 -10.48
CA HIS A 306 38.39 9.80 -10.51
C HIS A 306 37.60 8.65 -11.15
N THR A 307 37.94 8.27 -12.37
CA THR A 307 37.21 7.22 -13.12
C THR A 307 37.25 5.88 -12.39
N THR A 308 38.40 5.49 -11.85
CA THR A 308 38.56 4.22 -11.11
C THR A 308 37.77 4.26 -9.79
N ALA A 309 37.94 5.33 -9.03
CA ALA A 309 37.26 5.56 -7.78
C ALA A 309 35.72 5.61 -7.96
N LEU A 310 35.24 6.30 -8.99
CA LEU A 310 33.80 6.37 -9.33
C LEU A 310 33.23 4.98 -9.61
N ASN A 311 33.92 4.17 -10.43
CA ASN A 311 33.45 2.81 -10.73
C ASN A 311 33.44 1.92 -9.49
N THR A 312 34.48 1.97 -8.67
CA THR A 312 34.59 1.16 -7.44
C THR A 312 33.55 1.59 -6.41
N ALA A 313 33.46 2.89 -6.14
CA ALA A 313 32.46 3.43 -5.22
C ALA A 313 31.02 3.13 -5.68
N THR A 314 30.71 3.25 -6.98
CA THR A 314 29.42 2.89 -7.56
C THR A 314 29.08 1.42 -7.30
N SER A 315 30.05 0.52 -7.50
CA SER A 315 29.86 -0.92 -7.23
C SER A 315 29.57 -1.20 -5.74
N LYS A 316 30.33 -0.55 -4.85
CA LYS A 316 30.13 -0.68 -3.39
C LYS A 316 28.76 -0.12 -2.96
N LEU A 317 28.37 1.04 -3.47
CA LEU A 317 27.04 1.63 -3.19
C LEU A 317 25.90 0.73 -3.67
N ARG A 318 26.02 0.17 -4.88
CA ARG A 318 25.03 -0.80 -5.40
C ARG A 318 24.90 -2.01 -4.48
N ASN A 319 26.02 -2.57 -4.02
CA ASN A 319 26.02 -3.69 -3.12
C ASN A 319 25.47 -3.32 -1.73
N LEU A 320 25.75 -2.13 -1.21
CA LEU A 320 25.20 -1.63 0.05
C LEU A 320 23.67 -1.50 -0.04
N TYR A 321 23.15 -0.79 -1.04
CA TYR A 321 21.70 -0.63 -1.19
C TYR A 321 20.99 -1.96 -1.47
N LYS A 322 21.59 -2.82 -2.31
CA LYS A 322 21.09 -4.19 -2.48
C LYS A 322 20.96 -4.91 -1.13
N ALA A 323 22.00 -4.85 -0.30
CA ALA A 323 21.99 -5.51 1.01
C ALA A 323 20.91 -4.95 1.94
N ILE A 324 20.75 -3.62 2.00
CA ILE A 324 19.71 -2.96 2.79
C ILE A 324 18.31 -3.41 2.32
N MET A 325 18.06 -3.41 1.01
CA MET A 325 16.75 -3.76 0.44
C MET A 325 16.43 -5.26 0.49
N ASN A 326 17.43 -6.11 0.74
CA ASN A 326 17.24 -7.53 0.98
C ASN A 326 17.02 -7.88 2.47
N LEU A 327 17.12 -6.90 3.38
CA LEU A 327 16.76 -7.11 4.78
C LEU A 327 15.24 -7.34 4.95
N SER A 328 14.89 -8.07 6.01
CA SER A 328 13.49 -8.28 6.39
C SER A 328 12.77 -6.97 6.69
N GLU A 329 13.45 -6.02 7.27
CA GLU A 329 12.96 -4.69 7.63
C GLU A 329 12.53 -3.88 6.41
N TYR A 330 13.19 -4.06 5.26
CA TYR A 330 12.76 -3.39 4.02
C TYR A 330 11.44 -3.93 3.46
N GLN A 331 11.05 -5.15 3.82
CA GLN A 331 9.76 -5.72 3.41
C GLN A 331 8.57 -5.16 4.20
N LEU A 332 8.83 -4.35 5.25
CA LEU A 332 7.84 -3.83 6.18
C LEU A 332 7.51 -2.36 5.90
N SER A 333 6.31 -1.94 6.34
CA SER A 333 5.82 -0.56 6.30
C SER A 333 5.18 -0.15 7.62
#